data_ea1fe2265879c5dbc26001cdb48cc3b0
#
_entry.id   ea1fe2265879c5dbc26001cdb48cc3b0
#
_cell.length_a   1.000
_cell.length_b   1.000
_cell.length_c   1.000
_cell.angle_alpha   90.00
_cell.angle_beta   90.00
_cell.angle_gamma   90.00
#
_symmetry.space_group_name_H-M   'P 1'
#
loop_
_entity.id
_entity.type
_entity.pdbx_description
1 polymer ?
#
loop_
_entity_poly.entity_id
_entity_poly.type
_entity_poly.pdbx_seq_one_letter_code
_entity_poly.pdbx_strand_id
1 'polypeptide(L)'
;MRYPEDHKQKTRRRIVEEAARLFRQDGVGATGLQPLMKALGLTHGGFYAHFKSKDDLVETALRHAAAQLDEITAPLAEAERPLA
;
A
#
# COMPACT_ATOMS: atom_id res chain seq x y z
N MET A 1 -10.21 17.97 -16.20
CA MET A 1 -8.80 18.33 -16.25
C MET A 1 -7.95 17.47 -15.35
N ARG A 2 -6.84 17.03 -15.85
CA ARG A 2 -5.97 16.18 -15.09
C ARG A 2 -4.69 16.87 -14.74
N TYR A 3 -4.28 16.73 -13.51
CA TYR A 3 -3.02 17.31 -13.06
C TYR A 3 -1.98 16.20 -12.94
N PRO A 4 -0.70 16.53 -13.15
CA PRO A 4 0.35 15.52 -12.97
C PRO A 4 0.31 14.88 -11.59
N GLU A 5 -0.10 15.62 -10.59
CA GLU A 5 -0.17 15.07 -9.24
C GLU A 5 -1.22 13.99 -9.13
N ASP A 6 -2.34 14.14 -9.83
CA ASP A 6 -3.36 13.11 -9.83
C ASP A 6 -2.82 11.80 -10.37
N HIS A 7 -2.09 11.90 -11.48
CA HIS A 7 -1.51 10.72 -12.09
C HIS A 7 -0.49 10.07 -11.16
N LYS A 8 0.33 10.88 -10.54
CA LYS A 8 1.34 10.37 -9.62
C LYS A 8 0.70 9.69 -8.43
N GLN A 9 -0.37 10.25 -7.91
CA GLN A 9 -1.05 9.65 -6.79
C GLN A 9 -1.72 8.34 -7.16
N LYS A 10 -2.27 8.25 -8.34
CA LYS A 10 -2.85 6.99 -8.79
C LYS A 10 -1.78 5.91 -8.91
N THR A 11 -0.64 6.27 -9.47
CA THR A 11 0.46 5.33 -9.58
C THR A 11 0.93 4.88 -8.21
N ARG A 12 1.08 5.83 -7.29
CA ARG A 12 1.51 5.51 -5.93
C ARG A 12 0.50 4.57 -5.25
N ARG A 13 -0.78 4.83 -5.42
CA ARG A 13 -1.80 3.98 -4.82
C ARG A 13 -1.72 2.56 -5.38
N ARG A 14 -1.52 2.43 -6.68
CA ARG A 14 -1.40 1.11 -7.29
C ARG A 14 -0.19 0.37 -6.74
N ILE A 15 0.92 1.09 -6.55
CA ILE A 15 2.11 0.48 -5.97
C ILE A 15 1.81 -0.04 -4.57
N VAL A 16 1.15 0.79 -3.76
CA VAL A 16 0.85 0.42 -2.39
C VAL A 16 -0.10 -0.78 -2.35
N GLU A 17 -1.12 -0.78 -3.18
CA GLU A 17 -2.07 -1.88 -3.19
C GLU A 17 -1.43 -3.19 -3.60
N GLU A 18 -0.59 -3.14 -4.63
CA GLU A 18 0.08 -4.35 -5.08
C GLU A 18 1.10 -4.82 -4.06
N ALA A 19 1.82 -3.88 -3.44
CA ALA A 19 2.78 -4.24 -2.41
C ALA A 19 2.07 -4.89 -1.22
N ALA A 20 0.94 -4.33 -0.82
CA ALA A 20 0.19 -4.89 0.29
C ALA A 20 -0.25 -6.32 -0.02
N ARG A 21 -0.67 -6.55 -1.25
CA ARG A 21 -1.08 -7.88 -1.67
C ARG A 21 0.09 -8.86 -1.60
N LEU A 22 1.24 -8.45 -2.10
CA LEU A 22 2.42 -9.30 -2.09
C LEU A 22 2.90 -9.57 -0.67
N PHE A 23 2.83 -8.56 0.20
CA PHE A 23 3.25 -8.73 1.58
C PHE A 23 2.33 -9.72 2.31
N ARG A 24 1.05 -9.68 2.00
CA ARG A 24 0.13 -10.64 2.62
C ARG A 24 0.36 -12.04 2.09
N GLN A 25 0.70 -12.15 0.83
CA GLN A 25 0.87 -13.45 0.21
C GLN A 25 2.17 -14.12 0.62
N ASP A 26 3.27 -13.38 0.57
CA ASP A 26 4.59 -13.94 0.76
C ASP A 26 5.27 -13.51 2.06
N GLY A 27 4.70 -12.51 2.73
CA GLY A 27 5.33 -11.94 3.91
C GLY A 27 6.27 -10.82 3.55
N VAL A 28 6.38 -9.85 4.46
CA VAL A 28 7.23 -8.68 4.21
C VAL A 28 8.69 -9.09 4.07
N GLY A 29 9.14 -10.00 4.95
CA GLY A 29 10.53 -10.41 4.92
C GLY A 29 10.91 -11.20 3.69
N ALA A 30 9.95 -11.95 3.14
CA ALA A 30 10.22 -12.78 1.97
C ALA A 30 10.15 -11.99 0.67
N THR A 31 9.52 -10.82 0.70
CA THR A 31 9.35 -10.02 -0.51
C THR A 31 10.54 -9.09 -0.67
N GLY A 32 11.45 -9.43 -1.56
CA GLY A 32 12.60 -8.59 -1.82
C GLY A 32 12.22 -7.36 -2.62
N LEU A 33 13.08 -6.34 -2.55
CA LEU A 33 12.80 -5.08 -3.24
C LEU A 33 12.84 -5.25 -4.76
N GLN A 34 13.81 -5.97 -5.26
CA GLN A 34 13.91 -6.13 -6.71
C GLN A 34 12.75 -6.93 -7.29
N PRO A 35 12.39 -8.08 -6.72
CA PRO A 35 11.20 -8.79 -7.21
C PRO A 35 9.94 -7.94 -7.10
N LEU A 36 9.86 -7.13 -6.05
CA LEU A 36 8.72 -6.25 -5.88
C LEU A 36 8.66 -5.21 -6.99
N MET A 37 9.78 -4.57 -7.28
CA MET A 37 9.82 -3.58 -8.35
C MET A 37 9.48 -4.22 -9.69
N LYS A 38 9.97 -5.43 -9.92
CA LYS A 38 9.68 -6.13 -11.15
C LYS A 38 8.20 -6.43 -11.28
N ALA A 39 7.60 -6.89 -10.20
CA ALA A 39 6.18 -7.18 -10.20
C ALA A 39 5.35 -5.94 -10.45
N LEU A 40 5.83 -4.79 -9.98
CA LEU A 40 5.13 -3.53 -10.15
C LEU A 40 5.44 -2.86 -11.48
N GLY A 41 6.40 -3.40 -12.22
CA GLY A 41 6.80 -2.77 -13.47
C GLY A 41 7.56 -1.48 -13.26
N LEU A 42 8.29 -1.37 -12.17
CA LEU A 42 9.01 -0.15 -11.84
C LEU A 42 10.50 -0.33 -11.99
N THR A 43 11.18 0.77 -12.36
CA THR A 43 12.62 0.85 -12.28
C THR A 43 13.00 1.35 -10.90
N HIS A 44 14.30 1.31 -10.59
CA HIS A 44 14.77 1.88 -9.33
C HIS A 44 14.38 3.35 -9.21
N GLY A 45 14.60 4.11 -10.28
CA GLY A 45 14.25 5.52 -10.26
C GLY A 45 12.76 5.72 -10.05
N GLY A 46 11.95 4.90 -10.71
CA GLY A 46 10.51 4.99 -10.54
C GLY A 46 10.06 4.69 -9.13
N PHE A 47 10.69 3.68 -8.52
CA PHE A 47 10.37 3.35 -7.14
C PHE A 47 10.75 4.48 -6.20
N TYR A 48 11.97 4.97 -6.32
CA TYR A 48 12.45 5.99 -5.39
C TYR A 48 11.82 7.36 -5.63
N ALA A 49 11.11 7.52 -6.74
CA ALA A 49 10.32 8.73 -6.92
C ALA A 49 9.12 8.75 -5.98
N HIS A 50 8.69 7.59 -5.50
CA HIS A 50 7.53 7.49 -4.64
C HIS A 50 7.86 7.14 -3.20
N PHE A 51 8.89 6.34 -2.97
CA PHE A 51 9.21 5.84 -1.64
C PHE A 51 10.70 5.95 -1.40
N LYS A 52 11.06 6.26 -0.16
CA LYS A 52 12.47 6.43 0.17
C LYS A 52 13.21 5.10 0.30
N SER A 53 12.49 4.06 0.69
CA SER A 53 13.09 2.77 0.94
C SER A 53 12.00 1.72 0.97
N LYS A 54 12.41 0.46 1.07
CA LYS A 54 11.44 -0.61 1.24
C LYS A 54 10.66 -0.43 2.54
N ASP A 55 11.33 0.00 3.60
CA ASP A 55 10.66 0.21 4.87
C ASP A 55 9.57 1.28 4.75
N ASP A 56 9.85 2.32 3.99
CA ASP A 56 8.85 3.35 3.74
C ASP A 56 7.64 2.76 3.04
N LEU A 57 7.87 1.92 2.05
CA LEU A 57 6.77 1.26 1.35
C LEU A 57 6.01 0.32 2.27
N VAL A 58 6.73 -0.45 3.09
CA VAL A 58 6.10 -1.38 4.02
C VAL A 58 5.19 -0.62 4.97
N GLU A 59 5.67 0.46 5.53
CA GLU A 59 4.86 1.24 6.45
C GLU A 59 3.62 1.79 5.77
N THR A 60 3.79 2.31 4.56
CA THR A 60 2.67 2.85 3.82
C THR A 60 1.65 1.77 3.49
N ALA A 61 2.13 0.59 3.10
CA ALA A 61 1.25 -0.51 2.76
C ALA A 61 0.48 -1.00 3.99
N LEU A 62 1.14 -1.03 5.13
CA LEU A 62 0.47 -1.45 6.36
C LEU A 62 -0.61 -0.45 6.76
N ARG A 63 -0.35 0.83 6.61
CA ARG A 63 -1.36 1.84 6.88
C ARG A 63 -2.53 1.72 5.94
N HIS A 64 -2.23 1.44 4.68
CA HIS A 64 -3.29 1.27 3.68
C HIS A 64 -4.17 0.08 4.03
N ALA A 65 -3.56 -1.03 4.42
CA ALA A 65 -4.31 -2.22 4.80
C ALA A 65 -5.16 -1.97 6.03
N ALA A 66 -4.60 -1.24 7.00
CA ALA A 66 -5.36 -0.92 8.21
C ALA A 66 -6.54 -0.04 7.89
N ALA A 67 -6.36 0.91 7.00
CA ALA A 67 -7.47 1.79 6.62
C ALA A 67 -8.56 1.00 5.92
N GLN A 68 -8.18 0.03 5.10
CA GLN A 68 -9.16 -0.81 4.43
C GLN A 68 -9.95 -1.66 5.42
N LEU A 69 -9.25 -2.18 6.42
CA LEU A 69 -9.92 -2.94 7.46
C LEU A 69 -10.91 -2.06 8.21
N ASP A 70 -10.50 -0.85 8.52
CA ASP A 70 -11.41 0.08 9.19
C ASP A 70 -12.66 0.32 8.36
N GLU A 71 -12.50 0.50 7.07
CA GLU A 71 -13.64 0.75 6.21
C GLU A 71 -14.57 -0.45 6.17
N ILE A 72 -14.02 -1.64 6.23
CA ILE A 72 -14.83 -2.84 6.15
C ILE A 72 -15.49 -3.17 7.48
N THR A 73 -14.75 -3.01 8.57
CA THR A 73 -15.22 -3.46 9.87
C THR A 73 -15.79 -2.36 10.75
N ALA A 74 -15.54 -1.10 10.42
CA ALA A 74 -16.01 -0.02 11.26
C ALA A 74 -17.51 -0.08 11.54
N PRO A 75 -18.37 -0.29 10.54
CA PRO A 75 -19.81 -0.36 10.83
C PRO A 75 -20.16 -1.47 11.80
N LEU A 76 -19.52 -2.61 11.65
CA LEU A 76 -19.75 -3.70 12.57
C LEU A 76 -19.26 -3.37 13.97
N ALA A 77 -18.08 -2.78 14.04
CA ALA A 77 -17.52 -2.43 15.33
C ALA A 77 -18.40 -1.44 16.04
N GLU A 78 -18.93 -0.48 15.31
CA GLU A 78 -19.84 0.50 15.91
C GLU A 78 -21.11 -0.15 16.38
N ALA A 79 -21.63 -1.08 15.60
CA ALA A 79 -22.85 -1.77 15.98
C ALA A 79 -22.62 -2.61 17.22
N GLU A 80 -21.42 -3.13 17.38
CA GLU A 80 -21.12 -3.98 18.50
C GLU A 80 -20.63 -3.23 19.72
N ARG A 81 -20.53 -1.91 19.64
CA ARG A 81 -20.07 -1.12 20.76
C ARG A 81 -21.19 -0.28 21.31
N PRO A 82 -22.28 -0.87 21.68
CA PRO A 82 -23.39 -0.07 22.22
C PRO A 82 -23.03 0.57 23.52
N LEU A 83 -22.11 -0.02 24.22
CA LEU A 83 -21.77 0.50 25.50
C LEU A 83 -20.68 1.45 25.48
N ALA A 84 -20.09 1.55 24.34
CA ALA A 84 -18.91 2.37 24.25
C ALA A 84 -18.97 3.56 25.13
#